data_c37562f2362369895139485e652575fb
#
_entry.id   c37562f2362369895139485e652575fb
#
_cell.length_a   1.000
_cell.length_b   1.000
_cell.length_c   1.000
_cell.angle_alpha   90.00
_cell.angle_beta   90.00
_cell.angle_gamma   90.00
#
_symmetry.space_group_name_H-M   'P 1'
#
loop_
_entity.id
_entity.type
_entity.pdbx_description
1 polymer ?
#
loop_
_entity_poly.entity_id
_entity_poly.type
_entity_poly.pdbx_seq_one_letter_code
_entity_poly.pdbx_strand_id
1 'polypeptide(L)'
;APIVTDDDPTAQRGRTEAWLPQGEWYDFFDGRRYVSDNASGRRLEVWRALDRIPVFAKAGGIIPLQELATGDDVNDLRNPSALRVLVFPGADGTFTLREDDGIVSCARRAHIADTMMTFDWRADIADSAKDGDATGSGGSRFEISPVDGAVESVPERRDWTIVFRGVSPVGTGELQITINGIACETAEIAYDEQTLSLSVAVHDVPSTARLSVIVPKG
;
A
#
# COMPACT_ATOMS: atom_id res chain seq x y z
N ALA A 1 4.17 16.29 -5.11
CA ALA A 1 4.25 17.07 -3.87
C ALA A 1 4.53 18.53 -4.20
N PRO A 2 3.66 19.50 -3.78
CA PRO A 2 3.90 20.92 -4.01
C PRO A 2 5.04 21.43 -3.12
N ILE A 3 5.77 22.41 -3.63
CA ILE A 3 6.84 23.07 -2.87
C ILE A 3 6.22 24.04 -1.86
N VAL A 4 6.65 23.96 -0.61
CA VAL A 4 6.25 24.92 0.44
C VAL A 4 7.04 26.21 0.23
N THR A 5 6.34 27.35 0.06
CA THR A 5 6.93 28.65 -0.26
C THR A 5 6.76 29.67 0.85
N ASP A 6 5.75 29.52 1.68
CA ASP A 6 5.43 30.45 2.75
C ASP A 6 5.48 29.74 4.10
N ASP A 7 5.86 30.46 5.13
CA ASP A 7 5.84 29.97 6.52
C ASP A 7 5.00 30.87 7.42
N ASP A 8 4.44 30.28 8.46
CA ASP A 8 3.85 30.99 9.59
C ASP A 8 4.67 30.66 10.85
N PRO A 9 5.54 31.58 11.27
CA PRO A 9 6.39 31.34 12.42
C PRO A 9 5.61 31.17 13.74
N THR A 10 4.37 31.71 13.83
CA THR A 10 3.52 31.53 14.99
C THR A 10 2.90 30.15 15.04
N ALA A 11 2.42 29.66 13.90
CA ALA A 11 1.84 28.32 13.79
C ALA A 11 2.92 27.22 13.61
N GLN A 12 4.17 27.58 13.34
CA GLN A 12 5.27 26.68 13.00
C GLN A 12 4.93 25.74 11.84
N ARG A 13 4.25 26.28 10.84
CA ARG A 13 3.78 25.53 9.66
C ARG A 13 4.11 26.30 8.38
N GLY A 14 4.52 25.55 7.38
CA GLY A 14 4.63 26.04 6.02
C GLY A 14 3.32 25.91 5.27
N ARG A 15 3.00 26.93 4.45
CA ARG A 15 1.83 26.99 3.58
C ARG A 15 2.22 26.79 2.13
N THR A 16 1.39 26.08 1.40
CA THR A 16 1.50 26.00 -0.08
C THR A 16 0.14 25.75 -0.71
N GLU A 17 0.03 26.01 -1.99
CA GLU A 17 -1.12 25.65 -2.80
C GLU A 17 -0.84 24.33 -3.55
N ALA A 18 -1.73 23.37 -3.41
CA ALA A 18 -1.71 22.13 -4.17
C ALA A 18 -2.82 22.14 -5.22
N TRP A 19 -2.52 21.63 -6.41
CA TRP A 19 -3.52 21.36 -7.43
C TRP A 19 -3.68 19.85 -7.61
N LEU A 20 -4.90 19.35 -7.40
CA LEU A 20 -5.25 17.96 -7.58
C LEU A 20 -6.06 17.80 -8.87
N PRO A 21 -5.62 16.98 -9.84
CA PRO A 21 -6.42 16.57 -10.98
C PRO A 21 -7.74 15.93 -10.55
N GLN A 22 -8.68 15.83 -11.49
CA GLN A 22 -9.94 15.12 -11.23
C GLN A 22 -9.69 13.71 -10.70
N GLY A 23 -10.42 13.33 -9.64
CA GLY A 23 -10.34 12.03 -8.99
C GLY A 23 -10.30 12.10 -7.46
N GLU A 24 -10.03 10.98 -6.86
CA GLU A 24 -9.86 10.84 -5.42
C GLU A 24 -8.38 10.77 -5.06
N TRP A 25 -8.02 11.46 -3.98
CA TRP A 25 -6.66 11.61 -3.51
C TRP A 25 -6.61 11.45 -2.00
N TYR A 26 -5.51 10.98 -1.51
CA TYR A 26 -5.26 10.77 -0.08
C TYR A 26 -4.00 11.48 0.35
N ASP A 27 -4.02 12.12 1.51
CA ASP A 27 -2.79 12.55 2.16
C ASP A 27 -1.96 11.32 2.49
N PHE A 28 -0.70 11.34 2.07
CA PHE A 28 0.22 10.23 2.26
C PHE A 28 0.47 9.93 3.74
N PHE A 29 0.50 10.97 4.59
CA PHE A 29 0.90 10.84 5.99
C PHE A 29 -0.25 10.52 6.93
N ASP A 30 -1.43 11.12 6.71
CA ASP A 30 -2.57 10.99 7.64
C ASP A 30 -3.79 10.27 7.06
N GLY A 31 -3.74 9.82 5.79
CA GLY A 31 -4.82 9.08 5.15
C GLY A 31 -6.07 9.92 4.83
N ARG A 32 -6.04 11.23 5.05
CA ARG A 32 -7.19 12.11 4.80
C ARG A 32 -7.54 12.14 3.32
N ARG A 33 -8.81 11.90 3.02
CA ARG A 33 -9.32 11.85 1.64
C ARG A 33 -9.69 13.24 1.12
N TYR A 34 -9.31 13.50 -0.13
CA TYR A 34 -9.66 14.69 -0.89
C TYR A 34 -10.32 14.29 -2.21
N VAL A 35 -11.44 14.93 -2.55
CA VAL A 35 -12.14 14.68 -3.81
C VAL A 35 -12.01 15.91 -4.69
N SER A 36 -11.67 15.68 -5.96
CA SER A 36 -11.63 16.68 -7.02
C SER A 36 -12.63 16.28 -8.10
N ASP A 37 -13.84 16.84 -8.03
CA ASP A 37 -14.97 16.46 -8.91
C ASP A 37 -14.91 17.16 -10.26
N ASN A 38 -14.11 18.20 -10.40
CA ASN A 38 -14.06 19.04 -11.58
C ASN A 38 -12.95 18.58 -12.56
N ALA A 39 -13.27 18.55 -13.85
CA ALA A 39 -12.32 18.24 -14.93
C ALA A 39 -11.12 19.20 -14.95
N SER A 40 -11.28 20.46 -14.49
CA SER A 40 -10.18 21.42 -14.33
C SER A 40 -9.31 21.17 -13.11
N GLY A 41 -9.66 20.18 -12.30
CA GLY A 41 -9.00 19.89 -11.03
C GLY A 41 -9.47 20.79 -9.89
N ARG A 42 -8.90 20.56 -8.72
CA ARG A 42 -9.18 21.31 -7.48
C ARG A 42 -7.90 21.92 -6.93
N ARG A 43 -7.92 23.23 -6.66
CA ARG A 43 -6.87 23.90 -5.90
C ARG A 43 -7.25 23.90 -4.43
N LEU A 44 -6.27 23.64 -3.58
CA LEU A 44 -6.44 23.69 -2.13
C LEU A 44 -5.18 24.24 -1.47
N GLU A 45 -5.40 24.99 -0.41
CA GLU A 45 -4.31 25.44 0.46
C GLU A 45 -4.00 24.33 1.47
N VAL A 46 -2.74 24.01 1.62
CA VAL A 46 -2.25 22.99 2.56
C VAL A 46 -1.19 23.56 3.47
N TRP A 47 -1.30 23.16 4.74
CA TRP A 47 -0.37 23.54 5.79
C TRP A 47 0.32 22.30 6.35
N ARG A 48 1.63 22.36 6.50
CA ARG A 48 2.42 21.23 7.03
C ARG A 48 3.41 21.72 8.08
N ALA A 49 3.63 20.88 9.09
CA ALA A 49 4.73 21.06 10.02
C ALA A 49 6.08 20.82 9.30
N LEU A 50 7.18 21.22 9.91
CA LEU A 50 8.51 21.18 9.29
C LEU A 50 8.99 19.76 8.93
N ASP A 51 8.49 18.76 9.64
CA ASP A 51 8.82 17.35 9.46
C ASP A 51 8.04 16.66 8.34
N ARG A 52 7.11 17.38 7.67
CA ARG A 52 6.25 16.81 6.64
C ARG A 52 6.10 17.73 5.44
N ILE A 53 6.24 17.15 4.26
CA ILE A 53 5.91 17.81 3.00
C ILE A 53 4.51 17.40 2.54
N PRO A 54 3.77 18.23 1.78
CA PRO A 54 2.50 17.81 1.19
C PRO A 54 2.73 16.74 0.12
N VAL A 55 2.26 15.53 0.39
CA VAL A 55 2.30 14.40 -0.57
C VAL A 55 0.90 13.82 -0.68
N PHE A 56 0.43 13.64 -1.91
CA PHE A 56 -0.88 13.08 -2.20
C PHE A 56 -0.75 11.83 -3.06
N ALA A 57 -1.38 10.76 -2.63
CA ALA A 57 -1.51 9.53 -3.40
C ALA A 57 -2.89 9.48 -4.06
N LYS A 58 -2.94 9.06 -5.32
CA LYS A 58 -4.20 8.86 -6.03
C LYS A 58 -4.87 7.56 -5.56
N ALA A 59 -6.20 7.53 -5.58
CA ALA A 59 -6.97 6.29 -5.39
C ALA A 59 -6.47 5.18 -6.32
N GLY A 60 -6.38 3.95 -5.81
CA GLY A 60 -5.76 2.80 -6.47
C GLY A 60 -4.23 2.77 -6.37
N GLY A 61 -3.61 3.78 -5.73
CA GLY A 61 -2.16 3.81 -5.53
C GLY A 61 -1.66 2.66 -4.66
N ILE A 62 -0.59 2.00 -5.08
CA ILE A 62 0.15 0.97 -4.33
C ILE A 62 1.57 1.47 -4.21
N ILE A 63 2.05 1.70 -2.99
CA ILE A 63 3.37 2.29 -2.73
C ILE A 63 4.14 1.40 -1.76
N PRO A 64 5.04 0.54 -2.26
CA PRO A 64 5.92 -0.23 -1.40
C PRO A 64 7.05 0.65 -0.86
N LEU A 65 7.33 0.48 0.42
CA LEU A 65 8.40 1.14 1.17
C LEU A 65 9.24 0.06 1.86
N GLN A 66 10.53 0.27 1.94
CA GLN A 66 11.36 -0.55 2.80
C GLN A 66 11.00 -0.31 4.27
N GLU A 67 10.81 -1.36 5.04
CA GLU A 67 10.64 -1.27 6.49
C GLU A 67 12.00 -1.47 7.15
N LEU A 68 12.47 -0.42 7.84
CA LEU A 68 13.77 -0.42 8.48
C LEU A 68 13.60 -0.73 9.97
N ALA A 69 14.35 -1.71 10.47
CA ALA A 69 14.50 -1.91 11.90
C ALA A 69 15.47 -0.90 12.50
N THR A 70 15.43 -0.74 13.84
CA THR A 70 16.37 0.14 14.54
C THR A 70 17.80 -0.38 14.34
N GLY A 71 18.64 0.44 13.75
CA GLY A 71 20.05 0.10 13.48
C GLY A 71 20.33 -0.40 12.07
N ASP A 72 19.29 -0.50 11.22
CA ASP A 72 19.48 -0.81 9.80
C ASP A 72 20.20 0.33 9.07
N ASP A 73 21.03 -0.05 8.10
CA ASP A 73 21.66 0.92 7.19
C ASP A 73 20.66 1.39 6.14
N VAL A 74 20.28 2.67 6.19
CA VAL A 74 19.33 3.28 5.25
C VAL A 74 19.85 3.35 3.80
N ASN A 75 21.14 3.12 3.58
CA ASN A 75 21.76 3.14 2.25
C ASN A 75 22.17 1.73 1.77
N ASP A 76 21.64 0.69 2.38
CA ASP A 76 21.86 -0.68 1.92
C ASP A 76 21.26 -0.88 0.52
N LEU A 77 22.05 -1.46 -0.38
CA LEU A 77 21.63 -1.80 -1.75
C LEU A 77 21.02 -3.19 -1.85
N ARG A 78 20.98 -3.95 -0.77
CA ARG A 78 20.32 -5.27 -0.75
C ARG A 78 18.81 -5.11 -0.87
N ASN A 79 18.20 -6.04 -1.60
CA ASN A 79 16.75 -6.11 -1.66
C ASN A 79 16.16 -6.34 -0.26
N PRO A 80 15.15 -5.56 0.16
CA PRO A 80 14.66 -5.58 1.54
C PRO A 80 13.96 -6.90 1.89
N SER A 81 14.24 -7.40 3.10
CA SER A 81 13.51 -8.54 3.68
C SER A 81 12.17 -8.15 4.30
N ALA A 82 11.97 -6.87 4.61
CA ALA A 82 10.72 -6.35 5.17
C ALA A 82 10.22 -5.17 4.36
N LEU A 83 8.95 -5.23 3.96
CA LEU A 83 8.30 -4.23 3.12
C LEU A 83 6.96 -3.80 3.73
N ARG A 84 6.76 -2.48 3.75
CA ARG A 84 5.49 -1.84 4.08
C ARG A 84 4.84 -1.36 2.79
N VAL A 85 3.65 -1.86 2.48
CA VAL A 85 2.92 -1.50 1.26
C VAL A 85 1.73 -0.64 1.62
N LEU A 86 1.76 0.64 1.22
CA LEU A 86 0.60 1.53 1.38
C LEU A 86 -0.36 1.32 0.20
N VAL A 87 -1.63 1.08 0.51
CA VAL A 87 -2.71 0.87 -0.46
C VAL A 87 -3.77 1.94 -0.25
N PHE A 88 -4.11 2.66 -1.32
CA PHE A 88 -5.07 3.76 -1.28
C PHE A 88 -6.38 3.37 -1.96
N PRO A 89 -7.50 3.30 -1.21
CA PRO A 89 -8.79 2.85 -1.72
C PRO A 89 -9.37 3.76 -2.81
N GLY A 90 -10.55 3.39 -3.36
CA GLY A 90 -11.33 4.24 -4.26
C GLY A 90 -11.20 3.89 -5.75
N ALA A 91 -10.20 3.12 -6.14
CA ALA A 91 -10.02 2.61 -7.50
C ALA A 91 -9.16 1.34 -7.48
N ASP A 92 -9.22 0.57 -8.55
CA ASP A 92 -8.31 -0.54 -8.79
C ASP A 92 -6.89 -0.03 -9.05
N GLY A 93 -5.90 -0.87 -8.72
CA GLY A 93 -4.51 -0.53 -8.89
C GLY A 93 -3.62 -1.73 -9.16
N THR A 94 -2.49 -1.46 -9.82
CA THR A 94 -1.43 -2.44 -10.04
C THR A 94 -0.08 -1.77 -9.85
N PHE A 95 0.87 -2.54 -9.32
CA PHE A 95 2.26 -2.12 -9.19
C PHE A 95 3.18 -3.32 -9.38
N THR A 96 4.29 -3.15 -10.10
CA THR A 96 5.32 -4.18 -10.21
C THR A 96 6.57 -3.70 -9.50
N LEU A 97 6.92 -4.38 -8.40
CA LEU A 97 8.20 -4.19 -7.73
C LEU A 97 9.25 -4.95 -8.53
N ARG A 98 10.16 -4.20 -9.14
CA ARG A 98 11.27 -4.73 -9.92
C ARG A 98 12.55 -4.62 -9.12
N GLU A 99 13.23 -5.73 -8.98
CA GLU A 99 14.44 -5.87 -8.20
C GLU A 99 15.51 -6.61 -9.00
N ASP A 100 16.77 -6.44 -8.64
CA ASP A 100 17.89 -7.13 -9.25
C ASP A 100 18.92 -7.53 -8.18
N ASP A 101 19.98 -8.21 -8.56
CA ASP A 101 21.05 -8.66 -7.66
C ASP A 101 22.10 -7.56 -7.34
N GLY A 102 21.90 -6.33 -7.81
CA GLY A 102 22.83 -5.21 -7.64
C GLY A 102 24.14 -5.35 -8.46
N ILE A 103 24.28 -6.39 -9.28
CA ILE A 103 25.43 -6.57 -10.14
C ILE A 103 25.26 -5.72 -11.39
N VAL A 104 26.07 -4.69 -11.54
CA VAL A 104 26.09 -3.83 -12.74
C VAL A 104 26.65 -4.61 -13.93
N SER A 105 25.91 -5.52 -14.47
CA SER A 105 26.17 -6.10 -15.79
C SER A 105 25.05 -5.71 -16.72
N CYS A 106 25.41 -4.84 -17.66
CA CYS A 106 24.59 -4.41 -18.79
C CYS A 106 23.45 -5.36 -19.14
N ALA A 107 22.21 -4.97 -18.85
CA ALA A 107 20.99 -5.39 -19.53
C ALA A 107 20.70 -6.90 -19.62
N ARG A 108 21.07 -7.73 -18.65
CA ARG A 108 20.63 -9.11 -18.65
C ARG A 108 19.38 -9.26 -17.78
N ARG A 109 18.23 -9.50 -18.41
CA ARG A 109 16.98 -9.90 -17.74
C ARG A 109 17.13 -11.13 -16.81
N ALA A 110 18.25 -11.85 -16.93
CA ALA A 110 18.58 -13.01 -16.09
C ALA A 110 18.73 -12.71 -14.59
N HIS A 111 18.87 -11.43 -14.22
CA HIS A 111 19.05 -11.01 -12.83
C HIS A 111 17.90 -10.16 -12.30
N ILE A 112 16.81 -10.04 -13.08
CA ILE A 112 15.65 -9.25 -12.72
C ILE A 112 14.57 -10.15 -12.13
N ALA A 113 14.03 -9.75 -11.02
CA ALA A 113 12.90 -10.35 -10.32
C ALA A 113 11.74 -9.34 -10.28
N ASP A 114 10.56 -9.74 -10.72
CA ASP A 114 9.35 -8.91 -10.71
C ASP A 114 8.32 -9.51 -9.74
N THR A 115 7.87 -8.69 -8.77
CA THR A 115 6.76 -9.02 -7.86
C THR A 115 5.59 -8.13 -8.20
N MET A 116 4.51 -8.69 -8.74
CA MET A 116 3.31 -7.92 -9.06
C MET A 116 2.39 -7.81 -7.85
N MET A 117 1.89 -6.60 -7.61
CA MET A 117 0.88 -6.29 -6.60
C MET A 117 -0.38 -5.80 -7.31
N THR A 118 -1.54 -6.30 -6.91
CA THR A 118 -2.84 -5.89 -7.46
C THR A 118 -3.79 -5.50 -6.35
N PHE A 119 -4.60 -4.51 -6.62
CA PHE A 119 -5.66 -4.07 -5.73
C PHE A 119 -6.97 -3.93 -6.51
N ASP A 120 -7.94 -4.76 -6.17
CA ASP A 120 -9.29 -4.73 -6.71
C ASP A 120 -10.19 -4.06 -5.66
N TRP A 121 -10.57 -2.79 -5.92
CA TRP A 121 -11.32 -1.96 -4.96
C TRP A 121 -12.74 -2.46 -4.69
N ARG A 122 -13.37 -3.09 -5.68
CA ARG A 122 -14.74 -3.63 -5.58
C ARG A 122 -14.77 -5.04 -6.11
N ALA A 123 -13.93 -5.91 -5.52
CA ALA A 123 -13.93 -7.31 -5.88
C ALA A 123 -15.30 -7.95 -5.57
N ASP A 124 -15.85 -8.68 -6.53
CA ASP A 124 -16.95 -9.61 -6.25
C ASP A 124 -16.37 -10.77 -5.43
N ILE A 125 -16.46 -10.65 -4.12
CA ILE A 125 -16.04 -11.71 -3.21
C ILE A 125 -17.20 -12.68 -3.14
N ALA A 126 -17.12 -13.77 -3.92
CA ALA A 126 -18.02 -14.89 -3.76
C ALA A 126 -17.76 -15.48 -2.37
N ASP A 127 -18.76 -15.39 -1.51
CA ASP A 127 -18.72 -16.03 -0.20
C ASP A 127 -18.57 -17.54 -0.40
N SER A 128 -17.45 -18.11 0.05
CA SER A 128 -17.16 -19.54 -0.05
C SER A 128 -17.95 -20.36 0.96
N ALA A 129 -18.98 -19.78 1.57
CA ALA A 129 -19.81 -20.40 2.59
C ALA A 129 -21.28 -20.51 2.17
N LYS A 130 -21.64 -21.74 1.77
CA LYS A 130 -22.94 -22.39 1.96
C LYS A 130 -24.22 -21.67 1.53
N ASP A 131 -24.91 -22.36 0.60
CA ASP A 131 -26.35 -22.27 0.32
C ASP A 131 -26.89 -20.99 -0.33
N GLY A 132 -26.86 -20.95 -1.65
CA GLY A 132 -28.05 -20.61 -2.47
C GLY A 132 -28.50 -19.15 -2.55
N ASP A 133 -27.95 -18.20 -1.80
CA ASP A 133 -28.31 -16.77 -1.94
C ASP A 133 -27.06 -15.93 -2.23
N ALA A 134 -26.87 -15.60 -3.51
CA ALA A 134 -25.74 -14.84 -4.01
C ALA A 134 -25.96 -13.35 -3.75
N THR A 135 -26.03 -12.93 -2.49
CA THR A 135 -25.79 -11.54 -2.09
C THR A 135 -24.31 -11.42 -1.79
N GLY A 136 -23.49 -11.29 -2.85
CA GLY A 136 -22.06 -11.05 -2.71
C GLY A 136 -21.83 -9.79 -1.88
N SER A 137 -21.33 -9.95 -0.66
CA SER A 137 -20.85 -8.82 0.12
C SER A 137 -19.59 -8.31 -0.56
N GLY A 138 -19.73 -7.25 -1.36
CA GLY A 138 -18.62 -6.64 -2.05
C GLY A 138 -17.54 -6.20 -1.04
N GLY A 139 -16.28 -6.41 -1.36
CA GLY A 139 -15.15 -6.00 -0.55
C GLY A 139 -14.02 -5.52 -1.44
N SER A 140 -12.84 -5.36 -0.88
CA SER A 140 -11.63 -5.11 -1.65
C SER A 140 -10.63 -6.24 -1.44
N ARG A 141 -9.86 -6.54 -2.50
CA ARG A 141 -8.83 -7.57 -2.48
C ARG A 141 -7.49 -6.96 -2.84
N PHE A 142 -6.50 -7.24 -2.02
CA PHE A 142 -5.11 -6.94 -2.33
C PHE A 142 -4.32 -8.24 -2.44
N GLU A 143 -3.52 -8.38 -3.49
CA GLU A 143 -2.71 -9.56 -3.74
C GLU A 143 -1.27 -9.19 -4.05
N ILE A 144 -0.34 -10.00 -3.55
CA ILE A 144 1.08 -10.02 -3.93
C ILE A 144 1.31 -11.35 -4.63
N SER A 145 1.76 -11.29 -5.89
CA SER A 145 2.04 -12.50 -6.66
C SER A 145 3.35 -13.16 -6.23
N PRO A 146 3.53 -14.45 -6.51
CA PRO A 146 4.86 -15.05 -6.53
C PRO A 146 5.83 -14.22 -7.39
N VAL A 147 7.09 -14.18 -6.98
CA VAL A 147 8.15 -13.56 -7.77
C VAL A 147 8.27 -14.26 -9.11
N ASP A 148 8.36 -13.48 -10.20
CA ASP A 148 8.64 -13.92 -11.54
C ASP A 148 10.05 -13.50 -11.96
N GLY A 149 10.81 -14.37 -12.62
CA GLY A 149 12.17 -14.13 -13.08
C GLY A 149 13.25 -14.70 -12.14
N ALA A 150 14.26 -13.90 -11.80
CA ALA A 150 15.42 -14.30 -11.02
C ALA A 150 15.11 -14.36 -9.51
N VAL A 151 14.47 -15.41 -9.06
CA VAL A 151 14.04 -15.60 -7.65
C VAL A 151 15.23 -15.53 -6.69
N GLU A 152 16.41 -15.94 -7.12
CA GLU A 152 17.67 -15.87 -6.36
C GLU A 152 18.15 -14.45 -6.10
N SER A 153 17.63 -13.45 -6.84
CA SER A 153 18.00 -12.05 -6.66
C SER A 153 17.24 -11.38 -5.50
N VAL A 154 16.27 -12.03 -4.93
CA VAL A 154 15.46 -11.50 -3.83
C VAL A 154 15.56 -12.37 -2.59
N PRO A 155 15.24 -11.86 -1.39
CA PRO A 155 15.15 -12.69 -0.18
C PRO A 155 14.21 -13.88 -0.38
N GLU A 156 14.60 -15.07 0.09
CA GLU A 156 13.77 -16.28 0.01
C GLU A 156 12.42 -16.09 0.71
N ARG A 157 12.42 -15.32 1.80
CA ARG A 157 11.23 -15.03 2.60
C ARG A 157 11.20 -13.55 2.97
N ARG A 158 10.00 -12.99 3.10
CA ARG A 158 9.78 -11.59 3.40
C ARG A 158 8.70 -11.38 4.44
N ASP A 159 8.86 -10.32 5.20
CA ASP A 159 7.81 -9.74 6.03
C ASP A 159 7.06 -8.67 5.24
N TRP A 160 5.73 -8.74 5.27
CA TRP A 160 4.87 -7.80 4.59
C TRP A 160 3.96 -7.10 5.59
N THR A 161 3.98 -5.77 5.61
CA THR A 161 3.01 -4.95 6.32
C THR A 161 2.15 -4.22 5.29
N ILE A 162 0.94 -4.71 5.04
CA ILE A 162 -0.02 -4.08 4.12
C ILE A 162 -0.81 -3.05 4.90
N VAL A 163 -0.84 -1.78 4.44
CA VAL A 163 -1.49 -0.67 5.12
C VAL A 163 -2.52 -0.03 4.19
N PHE A 164 -3.79 -0.27 4.45
CA PHE A 164 -4.89 0.39 3.75
C PHE A 164 -5.12 1.76 4.38
N ARG A 165 -4.90 2.83 3.63
CA ARG A 165 -4.99 4.22 4.07
C ARG A 165 -6.38 4.81 3.83
N GLY A 166 -6.88 5.64 4.75
CA GLY A 166 -8.15 6.32 4.61
C GLY A 166 -9.36 5.38 4.63
N VAL A 167 -9.27 4.30 5.40
CA VAL A 167 -10.36 3.34 5.61
C VAL A 167 -10.96 3.48 7.00
N SER A 168 -12.23 3.08 7.13
CA SER A 168 -12.87 2.95 8.43
C SER A 168 -12.38 1.70 9.17
N PRO A 169 -12.50 1.67 10.51
CA PRO A 169 -12.25 0.44 11.26
C PRO A 169 -13.11 -0.72 10.76
N VAL A 170 -12.49 -1.87 10.56
CA VAL A 170 -13.15 -3.12 10.18
C VAL A 170 -12.95 -4.13 11.30
N GLY A 171 -13.94 -4.96 11.59
CA GLY A 171 -13.80 -6.04 12.56
C GLY A 171 -12.67 -6.99 12.15
N THR A 172 -11.74 -7.25 13.05
CA THR A 172 -10.56 -8.08 12.75
C THR A 172 -10.93 -9.52 12.35
N GLY A 173 -12.08 -10.03 12.79
CA GLY A 173 -12.59 -11.35 12.42
C GLY A 173 -13.21 -11.44 11.02
N GLU A 174 -13.34 -10.31 10.33
CA GLU A 174 -13.95 -10.26 9.00
C GLU A 174 -12.90 -10.29 7.86
N LEU A 175 -11.63 -10.02 8.18
CA LEU A 175 -10.56 -10.08 7.19
C LEU A 175 -10.23 -11.54 6.83
N GLN A 176 -10.01 -11.78 5.54
CA GLN A 176 -9.50 -13.06 5.06
C GLN A 176 -8.08 -12.87 4.56
N ILE A 177 -7.13 -13.54 5.21
CA ILE A 177 -5.71 -13.45 4.85
C ILE A 177 -5.25 -14.86 4.49
N THR A 178 -4.71 -15.04 3.30
CA THR A 178 -4.28 -16.35 2.82
C THR A 178 -2.90 -16.32 2.19
N ILE A 179 -2.14 -17.41 2.40
CA ILE A 179 -0.88 -17.68 1.71
C ILE A 179 -1.10 -18.93 0.84
N ASN A 180 -0.98 -18.80 -0.48
CA ASN A 180 -1.30 -19.87 -1.44
C ASN A 180 -2.72 -20.47 -1.23
N GLY A 181 -3.69 -19.62 -0.86
CA GLY A 181 -5.07 -20.04 -0.58
C GLY A 181 -5.31 -20.69 0.78
N ILE A 182 -4.29 -20.85 1.61
CA ILE A 182 -4.40 -21.38 2.98
C ILE A 182 -4.50 -20.20 3.95
N ALA A 183 -5.47 -20.25 4.86
CA ALA A 183 -5.68 -19.19 5.85
C ALA A 183 -4.42 -18.95 6.70
N CYS A 184 -4.07 -17.69 6.89
CA CYS A 184 -2.96 -17.24 7.72
C CYS A 184 -3.50 -16.77 9.07
N GLU A 185 -3.42 -17.61 10.09
CA GLU A 185 -3.92 -17.30 11.44
C GLU A 185 -2.92 -16.48 12.26
N THR A 186 -1.68 -16.36 11.80
CA THR A 186 -0.60 -15.63 12.51
C THR A 186 -0.47 -14.19 12.08
N ALA A 187 -1.35 -13.70 11.23
CA ALA A 187 -1.33 -12.30 10.77
C ALA A 187 -1.72 -11.36 11.93
N GLU A 188 -0.94 -10.28 12.07
CA GLU A 188 -1.22 -9.23 13.04
C GLU A 188 -2.04 -8.12 12.38
N ILE A 189 -3.16 -7.74 13.02
CA ILE A 189 -4.08 -6.75 12.50
C ILE A 189 -4.17 -5.60 13.50
N ALA A 190 -3.97 -4.37 13.02
CA ALA A 190 -4.07 -3.17 13.83
C ALA A 190 -4.77 -2.05 13.05
N TYR A 191 -5.48 -1.18 13.78
CA TYR A 191 -6.07 0.04 13.24
C TYR A 191 -5.50 1.27 13.93
N ASP A 192 -5.07 2.25 13.15
CA ASP A 192 -4.58 3.54 13.62
C ASP A 192 -5.58 4.64 13.28
N GLU A 193 -6.22 5.21 14.30
CA GLU A 193 -7.20 6.29 14.17
C GLU A 193 -6.57 7.62 13.70
N GLN A 194 -5.30 7.85 14.01
CA GLN A 194 -4.62 9.11 13.63
C GLN A 194 -4.31 9.17 12.14
N THR A 195 -4.03 8.03 11.54
CA THR A 195 -3.73 7.92 10.11
C THR A 195 -4.85 7.23 9.32
N LEU A 196 -6.00 6.93 9.97
CA LEU A 196 -7.14 6.25 9.38
C LEU A 196 -6.70 5.00 8.60
N SER A 197 -5.90 4.14 9.25
CA SER A 197 -5.20 3.07 8.55
C SER A 197 -5.43 1.71 9.21
N LEU A 198 -5.80 0.75 8.37
CA LEU A 198 -5.84 -0.67 8.70
C LEU A 198 -4.52 -1.30 8.28
N SER A 199 -3.79 -1.89 9.21
CA SER A 199 -2.52 -2.57 8.96
C SER A 199 -2.69 -4.08 9.14
N VAL A 200 -2.14 -4.84 8.20
CA VAL A 200 -2.07 -6.30 8.23
C VAL A 200 -0.61 -6.71 8.07
N ALA A 201 0.02 -7.22 9.13
CA ALA A 201 1.38 -7.73 9.08
C ALA A 201 1.38 -9.25 8.95
N VAL A 202 2.14 -9.75 7.99
CA VAL A 202 2.32 -11.18 7.71
C VAL A 202 3.81 -11.45 7.59
N HIS A 203 4.31 -12.27 8.47
CA HIS A 203 5.74 -12.57 8.58
C HIS A 203 6.11 -13.84 7.85
N ASP A 204 7.39 -13.90 7.45
CA ASP A 204 8.02 -15.11 6.94
C ASP A 204 7.30 -15.72 5.71
N VAL A 205 6.81 -14.86 4.79
CA VAL A 205 6.13 -15.27 3.57
C VAL A 205 7.17 -15.67 2.51
N PRO A 206 7.12 -16.90 1.96
CA PRO A 206 8.00 -17.28 0.85
C PRO A 206 7.81 -16.36 -0.35
N SER A 207 8.90 -15.91 -0.97
CA SER A 207 8.84 -15.03 -2.15
C SER A 207 8.19 -15.73 -3.36
N THR A 208 8.11 -17.05 -3.34
CA THR A 208 7.41 -17.88 -4.35
C THR A 208 5.93 -18.13 -4.01
N ALA A 209 5.42 -17.55 -2.91
CA ALA A 209 4.04 -17.71 -2.51
C ALA A 209 3.19 -16.52 -2.93
N ARG A 210 1.89 -16.75 -3.13
CA ARG A 210 0.88 -15.70 -3.28
C ARG A 210 0.34 -15.32 -1.90
N LEU A 211 0.38 -14.04 -1.57
CA LEU A 211 -0.30 -13.49 -0.40
C LEU A 211 -1.55 -12.74 -0.86
N SER A 212 -2.70 -13.04 -0.25
CA SER A 212 -3.97 -12.35 -0.52
C SER A 212 -4.59 -11.84 0.78
N VAL A 213 -5.04 -10.60 0.75
CA VAL A 213 -5.77 -9.93 1.84
C VAL A 213 -7.10 -9.44 1.31
N ILE A 214 -8.20 -9.91 1.88
CA ILE A 214 -9.55 -9.48 1.56
C ILE A 214 -10.08 -8.67 2.74
N VAL A 215 -10.48 -7.43 2.43
CA VAL A 215 -11.13 -6.52 3.37
C VAL A 215 -12.60 -6.42 2.98
N PRO A 216 -13.54 -6.90 3.82
CA PRO A 216 -14.97 -6.79 3.53
C PRO A 216 -15.40 -5.33 3.49
N LYS A 217 -16.54 -5.09 2.86
CA LYS A 217 -17.15 -3.77 2.87
C LYS A 217 -17.75 -3.53 4.26
N GLY A 218 -17.27 -2.51 4.93
CA GLY A 218 -17.87 -1.99 6.17
C GLY A 218 -19.19 -1.27 5.89
#